data_f5694c6e63183729a17c3b206695ea9b
#
_entry.id   f5694c6e63183729a17c3b206695ea9b
#
_cell.length_a   1.000
_cell.length_b   1.000
_cell.length_c   1.000
_cell.angle_alpha   90.00
_cell.angle_beta   90.00
_cell.angle_gamma   90.00
#
_symmetry.space_group_name_H-M   'P 1'
#
loop_
_entity.id
_entity.type
_entity.pdbx_description
1 polymer ?
#
loop_
_entity_poly.entity_id
_entity_poly.type
_entity_poly.pdbx_seq_one_letter_code
_entity_poly.pdbx_strand_id
1 'polypeptide(L)'
;MRWLVPLALITAGPAAAQVVAPAEYADTQLPDSDREAAARGLMETLRCLVCQGQSIADSDAPMAGDMRALVRQRIAAGESPAAVRDWLVERYGAYVTYDPPLGAATWPLWLAPLLLLGVGAFVARGSFRRKGR
;
A
#
# COMPACT_ATOMS: atom_id res chain seq x y z
N MET A 1 20.92 -53.20 -32.86
CA MET A 1 20.94 -52.76 -31.43
C MET A 1 19.83 -51.77 -31.26
N ARG A 2 18.69 -52.22 -30.69
CA ARG A 2 17.46 -51.38 -30.49
C ARG A 2 17.47 -50.88 -29.05
N TRP A 3 17.67 -49.58 -28.88
CA TRP A 3 17.62 -48.92 -27.57
C TRP A 3 16.16 -48.71 -27.19
N LEU A 4 15.64 -49.50 -26.24
CA LEU A 4 14.34 -49.28 -25.60
C LEU A 4 14.57 -48.27 -24.49
N VAL A 5 14.11 -47.02 -24.70
CA VAL A 5 14.03 -45.98 -23.65
C VAL A 5 12.73 -46.24 -22.88
N PRO A 6 12.77 -46.49 -21.57
CA PRO A 6 11.54 -46.62 -20.78
C PRO A 6 10.92 -45.23 -20.61
N LEU A 7 9.69 -45.09 -21.12
CA LEU A 7 8.84 -43.91 -20.90
C LEU A 7 8.33 -43.92 -19.44
N ALA A 8 8.98 -43.17 -18.56
CA ALA A 8 8.51 -42.99 -17.19
C ALA A 8 7.25 -42.09 -17.20
N LEU A 9 6.09 -42.69 -16.96
CA LEU A 9 4.86 -41.97 -16.71
C LEU A 9 5.00 -41.22 -15.37
N ILE A 10 5.19 -39.93 -15.46
CA ILE A 10 5.09 -39.02 -14.30
C ILE A 10 3.59 -38.81 -14.01
N THR A 11 3.06 -39.51 -13.02
CA THR A 11 1.71 -39.29 -12.50
C THR A 11 1.74 -38.02 -11.70
N ALA A 12 1.34 -36.87 -12.30
CA ALA A 12 1.06 -35.67 -11.58
C ALA A 12 -0.17 -35.88 -10.68
N GLY A 13 0.06 -36.08 -9.39
CA GLY A 13 -1.02 -36.12 -8.41
C GLY A 13 -1.75 -34.75 -8.36
N PRO A 14 -3.07 -34.76 -8.02
CA PRO A 14 -3.80 -33.52 -7.89
C PRO A 14 -3.12 -32.64 -6.81
N ALA A 15 -2.63 -31.46 -7.19
CA ALA A 15 -2.22 -30.45 -6.26
C ALA A 15 -3.48 -30.02 -5.48
N ALA A 16 -3.66 -30.56 -4.29
CA ALA A 16 -4.69 -30.10 -3.38
C ALA A 16 -4.40 -28.61 -3.10
N ALA A 17 -5.27 -27.73 -3.58
CA ALA A 17 -5.24 -26.32 -3.22
C ALA A 17 -5.37 -26.26 -1.69
N GLN A 18 -4.28 -25.95 -1.00
CA GLN A 18 -4.31 -25.73 0.43
C GLN A 18 -5.10 -24.46 0.66
N VAL A 19 -6.30 -24.59 1.22
CA VAL A 19 -7.03 -23.48 1.78
C VAL A 19 -6.21 -23.02 2.98
N VAL A 20 -5.41 -21.96 2.78
CA VAL A 20 -4.69 -21.31 3.87
C VAL A 20 -5.75 -20.70 4.77
N ALA A 21 -5.80 -21.13 6.04
CA ALA A 21 -6.68 -20.53 7.02
C ALA A 21 -6.35 -19.03 7.14
N PRO A 22 -7.37 -18.17 7.34
CA PRO A 22 -7.13 -16.75 7.55
C PRO A 22 -6.06 -16.55 8.63
N ALA A 23 -5.12 -15.65 8.40
CA ALA A 23 -4.07 -15.37 9.37
C ALA A 23 -4.70 -14.88 10.68
N GLU A 24 -4.16 -15.31 11.80
CA GLU A 24 -4.56 -14.79 13.12
C GLU A 24 -4.53 -13.25 13.06
N TYR A 25 -5.51 -12.57 13.62
CA TYR A 25 -5.75 -11.12 13.56
C TYR A 25 -6.18 -10.55 12.20
N ALA A 26 -6.48 -11.35 11.19
CA ALA A 26 -7.06 -10.82 9.95
C ALA A 26 -8.35 -10.04 10.22
N ASP A 27 -9.24 -10.62 11.02
CA ASP A 27 -10.56 -10.06 11.38
C ASP A 27 -10.76 -9.96 12.89
N THR A 28 -9.74 -10.30 13.69
CA THR A 28 -9.76 -10.24 15.16
C THR A 28 -8.91 -9.06 15.63
N GLN A 29 -9.50 -8.23 16.51
CA GLN A 29 -8.82 -7.07 17.09
C GLN A 29 -7.77 -7.49 18.13
N LEU A 30 -6.77 -6.63 18.34
CA LEU A 30 -5.81 -6.81 19.42
C LEU A 30 -6.50 -6.63 20.79
N PRO A 31 -6.05 -7.36 21.83
CA PRO A 31 -6.59 -7.20 23.19
C PRO A 31 -6.32 -5.81 23.79
N ASP A 32 -5.24 -5.15 23.38
CA ASP A 32 -4.85 -3.81 23.81
C ASP A 32 -5.55 -2.79 22.90
N SER A 33 -6.43 -1.98 23.46
CA SER A 33 -7.23 -1.00 22.73
C SER A 33 -6.39 0.11 22.07
N ASP A 34 -5.29 0.52 22.71
CA ASP A 34 -4.45 1.59 22.20
C ASP A 34 -3.63 1.08 21.00
N ARG A 35 -3.13 -0.15 21.09
CA ARG A 35 -2.46 -0.81 19.96
C ARG A 35 -3.41 -1.11 18.82
N GLU A 36 -4.63 -1.53 19.10
CA GLU A 36 -5.63 -1.72 18.04
C GLU A 36 -6.00 -0.41 17.36
N ALA A 37 -6.17 0.68 18.12
CA ALA A 37 -6.43 2.00 17.54
C ALA A 37 -5.27 2.45 16.63
N ALA A 38 -4.02 2.24 17.06
CA ALA A 38 -2.83 2.54 16.25
C ALA A 38 -2.76 1.66 14.98
N ALA A 39 -3.07 0.36 15.10
CA ALA A 39 -3.10 -0.57 13.97
C ALA A 39 -4.19 -0.16 12.97
N ARG A 40 -5.40 0.16 13.45
CA ARG A 40 -6.52 0.58 12.61
C ARG A 40 -6.23 1.87 11.88
N GLY A 41 -5.70 2.89 12.58
CA GLY A 41 -5.31 4.15 11.96
C GLY A 41 -4.28 3.95 10.85
N LEU A 42 -3.31 3.03 11.04
CA LEU A 42 -2.37 2.69 9.98
C LEU A 42 -3.07 1.97 8.81
N MET A 43 -3.93 0.99 9.06
CA MET A 43 -4.66 0.22 8.04
C MET A 43 -5.53 1.09 7.14
N GLU A 44 -6.11 2.17 7.67
CA GLU A 44 -6.90 3.15 6.90
C GLU A 44 -6.04 3.94 5.89
N THR A 45 -4.73 4.08 6.15
CA THR A 45 -3.77 4.76 5.27
C THR A 45 -3.10 3.82 4.26
N LEU A 46 -3.30 2.52 4.39
CA LEU A 46 -2.69 1.51 3.53
C LEU A 46 -3.66 1.02 2.46
N ARG A 47 -3.17 0.95 1.24
CA ARG A 47 -3.91 0.54 0.07
C ARG A 47 -3.86 -0.98 -0.09
N CYS A 48 -5.01 -1.61 -0.32
CA CYS A 48 -5.06 -3.00 -0.75
C CYS A 48 -4.55 -3.12 -2.19
N LEU A 49 -3.55 -3.96 -2.41
CA LEU A 49 -2.84 -4.04 -3.70
C LEU A 49 -3.70 -4.65 -4.83
N VAL A 50 -4.75 -5.40 -4.51
CA VAL A 50 -5.63 -6.11 -5.48
C VAL A 50 -7.09 -5.65 -5.41
N CYS A 51 -7.43 -4.62 -4.60
CA CYS A 51 -8.80 -4.28 -4.25
C CYS A 51 -9.26 -2.94 -4.87
N GLN A 52 -8.91 -2.64 -6.09
CA GLN A 52 -9.33 -1.43 -6.82
C GLN A 52 -9.12 -0.11 -6.05
N GLY A 53 -8.09 -0.03 -5.24
CA GLY A 53 -7.72 1.17 -4.51
C GLY A 53 -8.36 1.35 -3.14
N GLN A 54 -9.13 0.38 -2.64
CA GLN A 54 -9.66 0.41 -1.27
C GLN A 54 -8.54 0.30 -0.22
N SER A 55 -8.80 0.81 0.99
CA SER A 55 -7.90 0.57 2.13
C SER A 55 -7.95 -0.90 2.56
N ILE A 56 -6.91 -1.38 3.24
CA ILE A 56 -6.95 -2.72 3.84
C ILE A 56 -7.89 -2.79 5.03
N ALA A 57 -8.29 -1.63 5.59
CA ALA A 57 -9.30 -1.56 6.64
C ALA A 57 -10.70 -1.85 6.12
N ASP A 58 -11.01 -1.45 4.88
CA ASP A 58 -12.35 -1.48 4.30
C ASP A 58 -12.58 -2.63 3.31
N SER A 59 -11.53 -3.35 2.95
CA SER A 59 -11.59 -4.41 1.94
C SER A 59 -11.79 -5.78 2.57
N ASP A 60 -12.73 -6.55 2.01
CA ASP A 60 -13.00 -7.96 2.37
C ASP A 60 -12.15 -8.97 1.58
N ALA A 61 -11.25 -8.49 0.71
CA ALA A 61 -10.38 -9.36 -0.05
C ALA A 61 -9.44 -10.16 0.87
N PRO A 62 -9.16 -11.45 0.58
CA PRO A 62 -8.26 -12.26 1.41
C PRO A 62 -6.90 -11.61 1.66
N MET A 63 -6.31 -10.99 0.63
CA MET A 63 -5.04 -10.25 0.78
C MET A 63 -5.14 -9.07 1.75
N ALA A 64 -6.28 -8.37 1.81
CA ALA A 64 -6.47 -7.30 2.79
C ALA A 64 -6.49 -7.88 4.21
N GLY A 65 -7.10 -9.05 4.41
CA GLY A 65 -7.06 -9.80 5.67
C GLY A 65 -5.64 -10.15 6.10
N ASP A 66 -4.84 -10.69 5.19
CA ASP A 66 -3.44 -11.03 5.45
C ASP A 66 -2.61 -9.79 5.82
N MET A 67 -2.83 -8.68 5.12
CA MET A 67 -2.16 -7.41 5.44
C MET A 67 -2.61 -6.84 6.78
N ARG A 68 -3.90 -6.94 7.14
CA ARG A 68 -4.40 -6.54 8.47
C ARG A 68 -3.74 -7.36 9.57
N ALA A 69 -3.64 -8.68 9.38
CA ALA A 69 -2.97 -9.56 10.33
C ALA A 69 -1.49 -9.17 10.52
N LEU A 70 -0.79 -8.92 9.43
CA LEU A 70 0.62 -8.49 9.46
C LEU A 70 0.80 -7.18 10.23
N VAL A 71 -0.04 -6.17 9.98
CA VAL A 71 0.00 -4.89 10.68
C VAL A 71 -0.22 -5.08 12.18
N ARG A 72 -1.26 -5.83 12.57
CA ARG A 72 -1.55 -6.10 13.98
C ARG A 72 -0.44 -6.86 14.68
N GLN A 73 0.13 -7.89 14.05
CA GLN A 73 1.22 -8.68 14.61
C GLN A 73 2.46 -7.80 14.89
N ARG A 74 2.83 -6.92 13.97
CA ARG A 74 3.98 -6.03 14.14
C ARG A 74 3.75 -4.98 15.23
N ILE A 75 2.57 -4.39 15.28
CA ILE A 75 2.21 -3.42 16.33
C ILE A 75 2.10 -4.12 17.69
N ALA A 76 1.58 -5.34 17.74
CA ALA A 76 1.58 -6.15 18.96
C ALA A 76 3.02 -6.46 19.44
N ALA A 77 3.95 -6.66 18.53
CA ALA A 77 5.37 -6.84 18.83
C ALA A 77 6.08 -5.55 19.29
N GLY A 78 5.39 -4.39 19.28
CA GLY A 78 5.91 -3.11 19.76
C GLY A 78 6.50 -2.22 18.68
N GLU A 79 6.35 -2.57 17.38
CA GLU A 79 6.76 -1.69 16.30
C GLU A 79 5.83 -0.46 16.22
N SER A 80 6.39 0.70 15.89
CA SER A 80 5.58 1.90 15.67
C SER A 80 4.84 1.83 14.32
N PRO A 81 3.64 2.44 14.19
CA PRO A 81 2.92 2.52 12.91
C PRO A 81 3.76 3.07 11.76
N ALA A 82 4.63 4.04 12.03
CA ALA A 82 5.54 4.60 11.04
C ALA A 82 6.56 3.56 10.54
N ALA A 83 7.18 2.81 11.45
CA ALA A 83 8.13 1.76 11.08
C ALA A 83 7.47 0.64 10.24
N VAL A 84 6.25 0.24 10.62
CA VAL A 84 5.48 -0.77 9.87
C VAL A 84 5.14 -0.26 8.47
N ARG A 85 4.69 1.01 8.35
CA ARG A 85 4.42 1.64 7.04
C ARG A 85 5.67 1.68 6.18
N ASP A 86 6.80 2.15 6.72
CA ASP A 86 8.05 2.29 5.98
C ASP A 86 8.54 0.93 5.48
N TRP A 87 8.43 -0.11 6.30
CA TRP A 87 8.72 -1.49 5.89
C TRP A 87 7.81 -1.97 4.75
N LEU A 88 6.50 -1.65 4.81
CA LEU A 88 5.57 -2.00 3.73
C LEU A 88 5.88 -1.26 2.44
N VAL A 89 6.26 0.02 2.52
CA VAL A 89 6.69 0.83 1.36
C VAL A 89 7.97 0.27 0.75
N GLU A 90 8.93 -0.15 1.56
CA GLU A 90 10.16 -0.79 1.07
C GLU A 90 9.86 -2.13 0.36
N ARG A 91 8.94 -2.92 0.90
CA ARG A 91 8.62 -4.26 0.40
C ARG A 91 7.73 -4.26 -0.85
N TYR A 92 6.73 -3.38 -0.90
CA TYR A 92 5.67 -3.35 -1.91
C TYR A 92 5.68 -2.09 -2.76
N GLY A 93 6.55 -1.14 -2.46
CA GLY A 93 6.63 0.15 -3.14
C GLY A 93 5.69 1.21 -2.60
N ALA A 94 5.88 2.46 -3.01
CA ALA A 94 5.13 3.62 -2.52
C ALA A 94 3.61 3.54 -2.82
N TYR A 95 3.19 2.67 -3.73
CA TYR A 95 1.77 2.48 -4.07
C TYR A 95 0.95 1.88 -2.90
N VAL A 96 1.60 1.22 -1.93
CA VAL A 96 0.94 0.60 -0.77
C VAL A 96 0.34 1.62 0.19
N THR A 97 0.71 2.89 0.12
CA THR A 97 0.19 3.95 0.99
C THR A 97 -0.53 5.04 0.18
N TYR A 98 -1.55 5.66 0.79
CA TYR A 98 -2.18 6.87 0.24
C TYR A 98 -1.34 8.12 0.50
N ASP A 99 -0.43 8.10 1.47
CA ASP A 99 0.48 9.19 1.77
C ASP A 99 1.71 9.10 0.86
N PRO A 100 1.81 9.93 -0.19
CA PRO A 100 2.98 9.92 -1.04
C PRO A 100 4.20 10.36 -0.23
N PRO A 101 5.30 9.60 -0.26
CA PRO A 101 6.51 10.01 0.42
C PRO A 101 7.00 11.34 -0.16
N LEU A 102 7.30 12.31 0.70
CA LEU A 102 7.94 13.56 0.32
C LEU A 102 9.40 13.24 -0.07
N GLY A 103 9.59 12.85 -1.32
CA GLY A 103 10.89 12.45 -1.88
C GLY A 103 11.28 13.28 -3.09
N ALA A 104 12.51 13.08 -3.57
CA ALA A 104 13.04 13.77 -4.74
C ALA A 104 12.18 13.58 -6.02
N ALA A 105 11.40 12.50 -6.09
CA ALA A 105 10.48 12.24 -7.19
C ALA A 105 9.15 12.99 -7.11
N THR A 106 8.72 13.38 -5.90
CA THR A 106 7.38 13.97 -5.67
C THR A 106 7.39 15.48 -5.41
N TRP A 107 8.55 16.05 -5.04
CA TRP A 107 8.64 17.49 -4.78
C TRP A 107 8.20 18.39 -5.96
N PRO A 108 8.40 18.02 -7.26
CA PRO A 108 7.94 18.86 -8.36
C PRO A 108 6.41 19.01 -8.39
N LEU A 109 5.67 17.98 -7.93
CA LEU A 109 4.20 18.02 -7.84
C LEU A 109 3.71 19.10 -6.85
N TRP A 110 4.49 19.33 -5.80
CA TRP A 110 4.17 20.37 -4.80
C TRP A 110 4.57 21.78 -5.22
N LEU A 111 5.66 21.91 -6.01
CA LEU A 111 6.11 23.19 -6.54
C LEU A 111 5.31 23.65 -7.76
N ALA A 112 4.81 22.76 -8.59
CA ALA A 112 4.08 23.09 -9.80
C ALA A 112 2.91 24.08 -9.57
N PRO A 113 1.99 23.86 -8.59
CA PRO A 113 0.91 24.81 -8.35
C PRO A 113 1.41 26.17 -7.87
N LEU A 114 2.47 26.21 -7.07
CA LEU A 114 3.05 27.49 -6.60
C LEU A 114 3.68 28.29 -7.73
N LEU A 115 4.38 27.62 -8.65
CA LEU A 115 4.93 28.24 -9.85
C LEU A 115 3.82 28.77 -10.77
N LEU A 116 2.76 27.98 -10.98
CA LEU A 116 1.61 28.42 -11.80
C LEU A 116 0.91 29.63 -11.19
N LEU A 117 0.72 29.66 -9.88
CA LEU A 117 0.16 30.82 -9.18
C LEU A 117 1.07 32.05 -9.30
N GLY A 118 2.38 31.87 -9.17
CA GLY A 118 3.37 32.94 -9.32
C GLY A 118 3.36 33.55 -10.73
N VAL A 119 3.38 32.69 -11.75
CA VAL A 119 3.31 33.12 -13.15
C VAL A 119 1.97 33.79 -13.46
N GLY A 120 0.86 33.21 -12.99
CA GLY A 120 -0.47 33.81 -13.17
C GLY A 120 -0.59 35.19 -12.54
N ALA A 121 -0.10 35.36 -11.30
CA ALA A 121 -0.08 36.65 -10.62
C ALA A 121 0.80 37.69 -11.35
N PHE A 122 1.96 37.27 -11.86
CA PHE A 122 2.85 38.13 -12.63
C PHE A 122 2.20 38.63 -13.92
N VAL A 123 1.59 37.73 -14.69
CA VAL A 123 0.85 38.06 -15.93
C VAL A 123 -0.33 38.98 -15.64
N ALA A 124 -1.12 38.67 -14.58
CA ALA A 124 -2.25 39.50 -14.19
C ALA A 124 -1.82 40.93 -13.82
N ARG A 125 -0.76 41.09 -13.03
CA ARG A 125 -0.21 42.40 -12.71
C ARG A 125 0.21 43.17 -13.96
N GLY A 126 0.83 42.51 -14.94
CA GLY A 126 1.23 43.12 -16.22
C GLY A 126 0.03 43.61 -17.04
N SER A 127 -1.05 42.82 -17.08
CA SER A 127 -2.28 43.14 -17.81
C SER A 127 -3.03 44.32 -17.17
N PHE A 128 -3.13 44.36 -15.84
CA PHE A 128 -3.78 45.48 -15.15
C PHE A 128 -3.02 46.80 -15.29
N ARG A 129 -1.69 46.77 -15.28
CA ARG A 129 -0.86 47.97 -15.52
C ARG A 129 -0.99 48.53 -16.95
N ARG A 130 -1.24 47.67 -17.96
CA ARG A 130 -1.45 48.15 -19.35
C ARG A 130 -2.81 48.76 -19.59
N LYS A 131 -3.86 48.36 -18.82
CA LYS A 131 -5.23 48.85 -18.99
C LYS A 131 -5.50 50.17 -18.25
N GLY A 132 -4.58 50.59 -17.36
CA GLY A 132 -4.66 51.83 -16.58
C GLY A 132 -3.89 53.00 -17.22
N ARG A 133 -3.40 52.87 -18.45
CA ARG A 133 -2.78 53.91 -19.25
C ARG A 133 -3.64 54.16 -20.52
#